data_48f63eb212b62c0dd401a84092d6d8a4
#
_entry.id   48f63eb212b62c0dd401a84092d6d8a4
#
_cell.length_a   1.000
_cell.length_b   1.000
_cell.length_c   1.000
_cell.angle_alpha   90.00
_cell.angle_beta   90.00
_cell.angle_gamma   90.00
#
_symmetry.space_group_name_H-M   'P 1'
#
loop_
_entity.id
_entity.type
_entity.pdbx_description
1 polymer ?
#
loop_
_entity_poly.entity_id
_entity_poly.type
_entity_poly.pdbx_seq_one_letter_code
_entity_poly.pdbx_strand_id
1 'polypeptide(L)'
;DFARLQQILFLKYLGFSLDDIKEMTLRNTDSNVMSESLHMQLGLVEERIEQMKLMKSALQEASEVIDEGRSVDWSHMLELVNINEMEQKLKQQYRDASNISARINLHRDFSMNPVSWFSWVFDECSFFEGEKVLEVGCGDASLWTQNIDRIPADMQITLTDISYGMVRDATRNVGADDKRFTYEVMDAHRLYKPDASYDCVIADHVLFYCDNLDAVCSEILRVLKPGGVFVCSTYSSRHMKEINDLVQQFDDRIELSAERLYEQFGKENGEAILGKYFGEVSWHGYEDELVVEKAEPVIEYVLSCHGNQNRYIVDRYKEFAAFVRKKTEGGFHITKDAGVFIARK
;
A
#
# COMPACT_ATOMS: atom_id res chain seq x y z
N ASP A 1 4.36 41.86 13.96
CA ASP A 1 4.20 40.66 13.41
C ASP A 1 4.26 40.50 11.91
N PHE A 2 5.11 41.33 11.28
CA PHE A 2 5.36 41.23 9.83
C PHE A 2 6.04 39.91 9.45
N ALA A 3 6.96 39.41 10.24
CA ALA A 3 7.65 38.13 10.03
C ALA A 3 6.67 36.94 10.04
N ARG A 4 5.66 36.99 10.92
CA ARG A 4 4.62 35.95 10.98
C ARG A 4 3.72 35.97 9.76
N LEU A 5 3.39 37.16 9.26
CA LEU A 5 2.63 37.28 8.01
C LEU A 5 3.42 36.76 6.82
N GLN A 6 4.72 37.05 6.74
CA GLN A 6 5.59 36.50 5.68
C GLN A 6 5.68 34.98 5.75
N GLN A 7 5.79 34.41 6.95
CA GLN A 7 5.79 32.97 7.16
C GLN A 7 4.48 32.33 6.66
N ILE A 8 3.33 32.89 7.02
CA ILE A 8 2.01 32.41 6.59
C ILE A 8 1.88 32.47 5.06
N LEU A 9 2.27 33.58 4.46
CA LEU A 9 2.22 33.76 3.00
C LEU A 9 3.15 32.79 2.27
N PHE A 10 4.34 32.53 2.82
CA PHE A 10 5.28 31.57 2.28
C PHE A 10 4.75 30.14 2.34
N LEU A 11 4.23 29.70 3.48
CA LEU A 11 3.62 28.37 3.65
C LEU A 11 2.40 28.20 2.73
N LYS A 12 1.58 29.24 2.58
CA LYS A 12 0.46 29.23 1.64
C LYS A 12 0.92 29.12 0.19
N TYR A 13 1.99 29.81 -0.19
CA TYR A 13 2.60 29.71 -1.50
C TYR A 13 3.14 28.29 -1.78
N LEU A 14 3.66 27.62 -0.74
CA LEU A 14 4.13 26.23 -0.81
C LEU A 14 2.97 25.22 -0.85
N GLY A 15 1.70 25.65 -0.75
CA GLY A 15 0.53 24.79 -0.90
C GLY A 15 -0.04 24.20 0.39
N PHE A 16 0.41 24.65 1.57
CA PHE A 16 -0.17 24.23 2.86
C PHE A 16 -1.61 24.72 3.02
N SER A 17 -2.46 23.91 3.66
CA SER A 17 -3.79 24.34 4.04
C SER A 17 -3.73 25.39 5.16
N LEU A 18 -4.80 26.17 5.33
CA LEU A 18 -4.86 27.17 6.41
C LEU A 18 -4.85 26.52 7.80
N ASP A 19 -5.36 25.29 7.91
CA ASP A 19 -5.36 24.55 9.17
C ASP A 19 -3.95 24.04 9.52
N ASP A 20 -3.21 23.52 8.55
CA ASP A 20 -1.81 23.15 8.72
C ASP A 20 -0.96 24.37 9.11
N ILE A 21 -1.14 25.49 8.41
CA ILE A 21 -0.43 26.75 8.71
C ILE A 21 -0.76 27.25 10.13
N LYS A 22 -2.01 27.11 10.55
CA LYS A 22 -2.45 27.47 11.89
C LYS A 22 -1.78 26.59 12.95
N GLU A 23 -1.74 25.30 12.73
CA GLU A 23 -1.08 24.35 13.64
C GLU A 23 0.43 24.62 13.75
N MET A 24 1.10 24.84 12.61
CA MET A 24 2.51 25.17 12.52
C MET A 24 2.88 26.53 13.15
N THR A 25 1.93 27.47 13.24
CA THR A 25 2.19 28.84 13.72
C THR A 25 1.72 29.09 15.13
N LEU A 26 0.77 28.31 15.67
CA LEU A 26 0.18 28.52 17.01
C LEU A 26 0.92 27.78 18.13
N ARG A 27 1.59 26.69 17.85
CA ARG A 27 2.47 26.02 18.80
C ARG A 27 3.87 26.63 18.67
N ASN A 28 4.57 26.82 19.79
CA ASN A 28 6.03 27.12 19.79
C ASN A 28 6.71 25.89 19.19
N THR A 29 6.80 25.87 17.88
CA THR A 29 6.92 24.65 17.08
C THR A 29 8.34 24.13 17.20
N ASP A 30 8.48 22.95 17.70
CA ASP A 30 9.67 22.13 17.57
C ASP A 30 10.10 22.16 16.09
N SER A 31 11.37 22.48 15.83
CA SER A 31 11.93 22.57 14.46
C SER A 31 11.71 21.29 13.65
N ASN A 32 11.48 20.16 14.32
CA ASN A 32 11.20 18.86 13.73
C ASN A 32 9.85 18.83 13.01
N VAL A 33 8.77 19.35 13.61
CA VAL A 33 7.43 19.39 12.99
C VAL A 33 7.42 20.26 11.74
N MET A 34 8.14 21.39 11.76
CA MET A 34 8.28 22.24 10.58
C MET A 34 9.08 21.53 9.48
N SER A 35 10.16 20.85 9.84
CA SER A 35 11.00 20.08 8.91
C SER A 35 10.20 18.95 8.27
N GLU A 36 9.44 18.19 9.05
CA GLU A 36 8.58 17.09 8.56
C GLU A 36 7.52 17.60 7.58
N SER A 37 6.86 18.71 7.92
CA SER A 37 5.86 19.32 7.05
C SER A 37 6.44 19.83 5.73
N LEU A 38 7.65 20.39 5.76
CA LEU A 38 8.37 20.83 4.55
C LEU A 38 8.81 19.64 3.70
N HIS A 39 9.27 18.54 4.30
CA HIS A 39 9.60 17.30 3.56
C HIS A 39 8.36 16.68 2.91
N MET A 40 7.22 16.69 3.61
CA MET A 40 5.95 16.24 3.04
C MET A 40 5.57 17.07 1.80
N GLN A 41 5.68 18.41 1.88
CA GLN A 41 5.39 19.27 0.72
C GLN A 41 6.41 19.09 -0.41
N LEU A 42 7.67 18.84 -0.08
CA LEU A 42 8.69 18.54 -1.09
C LEU A 42 8.31 17.26 -1.87
N GLY A 43 7.91 16.20 -1.18
CA GLY A 43 7.41 14.98 -1.82
C GLY A 43 6.21 15.23 -2.74
N LEU A 44 5.26 16.09 -2.33
CA LEU A 44 4.12 16.50 -3.17
C LEU A 44 4.56 17.25 -4.42
N VAL A 45 5.57 18.11 -4.30
CA VAL A 45 6.12 18.86 -5.45
C VAL A 45 6.86 17.93 -6.41
N GLU A 46 7.66 16.99 -5.89
CA GLU A 46 8.39 16.01 -6.68
C GLU A 46 7.41 15.12 -7.47
N GLU A 47 6.36 14.65 -6.83
CA GLU A 47 5.30 13.90 -7.47
C GLU A 47 4.63 14.72 -8.60
N ARG A 48 4.34 15.99 -8.37
CA ARG A 48 3.75 16.86 -9.39
C ARG A 48 4.70 17.12 -10.55
N ILE A 49 6.01 17.13 -10.29
CA ILE A 49 7.04 17.22 -11.33
C ILE A 49 7.01 15.97 -12.22
N GLU A 50 6.93 14.77 -11.64
CA GLU A 50 6.84 13.52 -12.40
C GLU A 50 5.56 13.47 -13.25
N GLN A 51 4.41 13.93 -12.70
CA GLN A 51 3.18 14.09 -13.48
C GLN A 51 3.35 14.99 -14.68
N MET A 52 3.98 16.15 -14.47
CA MET A 52 4.21 17.09 -15.56
C MET A 52 5.19 16.56 -16.60
N LYS A 53 6.16 15.73 -16.22
CA LYS A 53 7.06 15.05 -17.15
C LYS A 53 6.31 14.07 -18.05
N LEU A 54 5.44 13.24 -17.47
CA LEU A 54 4.61 12.29 -18.24
C LEU A 54 3.64 13.00 -19.17
N MET A 55 2.96 14.04 -18.68
CA MET A 55 2.10 14.87 -19.51
C MET A 55 2.87 15.55 -20.65
N LYS A 56 4.08 16.03 -20.37
CA LYS A 56 4.98 16.59 -21.38
C LYS A 56 5.34 15.54 -22.43
N SER A 57 5.70 14.31 -22.03
CA SER A 57 6.03 13.23 -22.97
C SER A 57 4.85 12.88 -23.86
N ALA A 58 3.64 12.74 -23.29
CA ALA A 58 2.43 12.49 -24.07
C ALA A 58 2.13 13.62 -25.09
N LEU A 59 2.30 14.88 -24.65
CA LEU A 59 2.12 16.04 -25.55
C LEU A 59 3.19 16.09 -26.66
N GLN A 60 4.44 15.71 -26.35
CA GLN A 60 5.50 15.65 -27.35
C GLN A 60 5.23 14.56 -28.38
N GLU A 61 4.85 13.36 -27.94
CA GLU A 61 4.48 12.25 -28.81
C GLU A 61 3.30 12.61 -29.71
N ALA A 62 2.24 13.22 -29.15
CA ALA A 62 1.11 13.70 -29.94
C ALA A 62 1.53 14.74 -30.96
N SER A 63 2.42 15.67 -30.59
CA SER A 63 2.93 16.70 -31.49
C SER A 63 3.74 16.11 -32.64
N GLU A 64 4.65 15.19 -32.39
CA GLU A 64 5.47 14.50 -33.38
C GLU A 64 4.60 13.72 -34.39
N VAL A 65 3.57 13.01 -33.91
CA VAL A 65 2.63 12.28 -34.77
C VAL A 65 1.88 13.26 -35.73
N ILE A 66 1.47 14.42 -35.22
CA ILE A 66 0.79 15.44 -36.01
C ILE A 66 1.76 16.07 -37.03
N ASP A 67 2.97 16.41 -36.64
CA ASP A 67 4.00 17.01 -37.50
C ASP A 67 4.41 16.07 -38.65
N GLU A 68 4.34 14.76 -38.42
CA GLU A 68 4.54 13.72 -39.45
C GLU A 68 3.31 13.49 -40.34
N GLY A 69 2.23 14.24 -40.14
CA GLY A 69 0.99 14.12 -40.92
C GLY A 69 0.17 12.85 -40.61
N ARG A 70 0.42 12.22 -39.50
CA ARG A 70 -0.31 11.03 -39.00
C ARG A 70 -1.45 11.45 -38.08
N SER A 71 -2.46 10.60 -37.93
CA SER A 71 -3.53 10.83 -36.96
C SER A 71 -3.10 10.34 -35.55
N VAL A 72 -3.35 11.15 -34.53
CA VAL A 72 -3.12 10.79 -33.15
C VAL A 72 -4.13 9.73 -32.71
N ASP A 73 -3.66 8.63 -32.10
CA ASP A 73 -4.51 7.68 -31.42
C ASP A 73 -4.86 8.22 -30.01
N TRP A 74 -6.00 8.90 -29.95
CA TRP A 74 -6.49 9.49 -28.70
C TRP A 74 -6.86 8.43 -27.65
N SER A 75 -7.16 7.18 -28.07
CA SER A 75 -7.44 6.09 -27.12
C SER A 75 -6.16 5.69 -26.39
N HIS A 76 -5.05 5.57 -27.09
CA HIS A 76 -3.74 5.32 -26.48
C HIS A 76 -3.30 6.47 -25.56
N MET A 77 -3.51 7.73 -25.98
CA MET A 77 -3.21 8.89 -25.13
C MET A 77 -4.06 8.93 -23.85
N LEU A 78 -5.34 8.56 -23.94
CA LEU A 78 -6.23 8.44 -22.79
C LEU A 78 -5.82 7.29 -21.87
N GLU A 79 -5.36 6.19 -22.43
CA GLU A 79 -4.85 5.04 -21.66
C GLU A 79 -3.61 5.43 -20.84
N LEU A 80 -2.66 6.14 -21.44
CA LEU A 80 -1.49 6.69 -20.74
C LEU A 80 -1.88 7.65 -19.60
N VAL A 81 -2.88 8.52 -19.83
CA VAL A 81 -3.38 9.44 -18.80
C VAL A 81 -4.12 8.68 -17.69
N ASN A 82 -4.95 7.68 -18.04
CA ASN A 82 -5.69 6.88 -17.08
C ASN A 82 -4.79 6.01 -16.20
N ILE A 83 -3.76 5.37 -16.78
CA ILE A 83 -2.75 4.60 -16.03
C ILE A 83 -2.09 5.51 -14.99
N ASN A 84 -1.76 6.73 -15.36
CA ASN A 84 -1.12 7.69 -14.48
C ASN A 84 -2.04 8.21 -13.37
N GLU A 85 -3.31 8.53 -13.69
CA GLU A 85 -4.32 8.92 -12.68
C GLU A 85 -4.59 7.79 -11.69
N MET A 86 -4.54 6.55 -12.15
CA MET A 86 -4.77 5.35 -11.36
C MET A 86 -3.62 5.11 -10.38
N GLU A 87 -2.38 5.17 -10.85
CA GLU A 87 -1.18 5.09 -10.02
C GLU A 87 -1.17 6.17 -8.94
N GLN A 88 -1.64 7.38 -9.26
CA GLN A 88 -1.74 8.48 -8.29
C GLN A 88 -2.85 8.30 -7.27
N LYS A 89 -4.01 7.81 -7.66
CA LYS A 89 -5.08 7.46 -6.73
C LYS A 89 -4.59 6.40 -5.75
N LEU A 90 -3.86 5.39 -6.21
CA LEU A 90 -3.23 4.38 -5.37
C LEU A 90 -2.20 5.01 -4.42
N LYS A 91 -1.31 5.87 -4.91
CA LYS A 91 -0.32 6.60 -4.09
C LYS A 91 -0.98 7.52 -3.05
N GLN A 92 -2.09 8.18 -3.38
CA GLN A 92 -2.87 8.99 -2.42
C GLN A 92 -3.58 8.14 -1.36
N GLN A 93 -4.07 6.95 -1.71
CA GLN A 93 -4.72 6.03 -0.78
C GLN A 93 -3.80 5.59 0.36
N TYR A 94 -2.51 5.42 0.07
CA TYR A 94 -1.50 5.00 1.05
C TYR A 94 -0.82 6.15 1.79
N ARG A 95 -1.19 7.40 1.51
CA ARG A 95 -0.66 8.57 2.24
C ARG A 95 -1.16 8.70 3.68
N ASP A 96 -2.32 8.12 3.97
CA ASP A 96 -2.97 8.26 5.27
C ASP A 96 -3.25 6.88 5.87
N ALA A 97 -2.55 6.55 6.95
CA ALA A 97 -2.81 5.33 7.73
C ALA A 97 -4.26 5.26 8.24
N SER A 98 -4.98 6.39 8.31
CA SER A 98 -6.37 6.45 8.77
C SER A 98 -7.36 5.69 7.88
N ASN A 99 -7.19 5.70 6.57
CA ASN A 99 -8.05 4.97 5.63
C ASN A 99 -7.77 3.45 5.61
N ILE A 100 -6.54 3.05 5.98
CA ILE A 100 -6.16 1.65 6.11
C ILE A 100 -6.67 1.08 7.44
N SER A 101 -6.80 1.90 8.47
CA SER A 101 -7.17 1.47 9.82
C SER A 101 -8.49 0.70 9.87
N ALA A 102 -9.53 1.15 9.14
CA ALA A 102 -10.83 0.47 9.11
C ALA A 102 -10.71 -0.95 8.53
N ARG A 103 -9.86 -1.15 7.52
CA ARG A 103 -9.61 -2.46 6.91
C ARG A 103 -8.79 -3.35 7.83
N ILE A 104 -7.70 -2.82 8.40
CA ILE A 104 -6.86 -3.54 9.36
C ILE A 104 -7.69 -3.94 10.59
N ASN A 105 -8.54 -3.05 11.10
CA ASN A 105 -9.40 -3.31 12.25
C ASN A 105 -10.38 -4.46 11.99
N LEU A 106 -11.03 -4.49 10.81
CA LEU A 106 -11.93 -5.58 10.46
C LEU A 106 -11.20 -6.93 10.48
N HIS A 107 -10.02 -7.00 9.88
CA HIS A 107 -9.22 -8.22 9.87
C HIS A 107 -8.69 -8.60 11.26
N ARG A 108 -8.26 -7.64 12.06
CA ARG A 108 -7.73 -7.89 13.41
C ARG A 108 -8.80 -8.34 14.40
N ASP A 109 -9.95 -7.64 14.38
CA ASP A 109 -10.95 -7.77 15.46
C ASP A 109 -11.91 -8.94 15.21
N PHE A 110 -12.03 -9.44 13.98
CA PHE A 110 -13.00 -10.48 13.61
C PHE A 110 -12.37 -11.72 12.98
N SER A 111 -11.03 -11.80 12.92
CA SER A 111 -10.31 -13.01 12.52
C SER A 111 -10.59 -14.16 13.48
N MET A 112 -10.85 -15.33 12.95
CA MET A 112 -11.04 -16.56 13.73
C MET A 112 -9.71 -17.29 13.93
N ASN A 113 -8.64 -16.91 13.24
CA ASN A 113 -7.32 -17.47 13.46
C ASN A 113 -6.69 -16.86 14.72
N PRO A 114 -6.26 -17.69 15.72
CA PRO A 114 -5.63 -17.19 16.94
C PRO A 114 -4.26 -16.55 16.71
N VAL A 115 -3.60 -16.83 15.59
CA VAL A 115 -2.33 -16.22 15.20
C VAL A 115 -2.62 -15.07 14.25
N SER A 116 -2.19 -13.86 14.60
CA SER A 116 -2.40 -12.69 13.74
C SER A 116 -1.68 -12.82 12.41
N TRP A 117 -2.20 -12.15 11.37
CA TRP A 117 -1.56 -12.11 10.04
C TRP A 117 -0.07 -11.81 10.10
N PHE A 118 0.31 -10.72 10.75
CA PHE A 118 1.70 -10.30 10.82
C PHE A 118 2.59 -11.25 11.63
N SER A 119 2.05 -11.89 12.69
CA SER A 119 2.79 -12.92 13.43
C SER A 119 3.00 -14.17 12.57
N TRP A 120 2.00 -14.55 11.79
CA TRP A 120 2.09 -15.68 10.88
C TRP A 120 3.06 -15.40 9.72
N VAL A 121 2.99 -14.22 9.08
CA VAL A 121 3.97 -13.83 8.04
C VAL A 121 5.39 -13.82 8.58
N PHE A 122 5.58 -13.33 9.82
CA PHE A 122 6.88 -13.34 10.49
C PHE A 122 7.42 -14.77 10.67
N ASP A 123 6.56 -15.71 11.03
CA ASP A 123 6.92 -17.13 11.18
C ASP A 123 7.29 -17.78 9.84
N GLU A 124 6.55 -17.44 8.77
CA GLU A 124 6.83 -17.92 7.43
C GLU A 124 8.17 -17.42 6.87
N CYS A 125 8.65 -16.25 7.29
CA CYS A 125 9.96 -15.75 6.92
C CYS A 125 11.12 -16.59 7.51
N SER A 126 10.91 -17.28 8.63
CA SER A 126 11.90 -18.18 9.26
C SER A 126 13.27 -17.54 9.48
N PHE A 127 13.30 -16.34 10.05
CA PHE A 127 14.50 -15.53 10.25
C PHE A 127 15.57 -16.22 11.13
N PHE A 128 16.83 -15.88 10.90
CA PHE A 128 17.97 -16.34 11.68
C PHE A 128 18.85 -15.16 12.17
N GLU A 129 19.73 -15.45 13.12
CA GLU A 129 20.64 -14.44 13.71
C GLU A 129 21.58 -13.83 12.67
N GLY A 130 21.78 -12.52 12.72
CA GLY A 130 22.68 -11.75 11.82
C GLY A 130 22.14 -11.52 10.41
N GLU A 131 20.90 -11.88 10.13
CA GLU A 131 20.27 -11.76 8.82
C GLU A 131 20.09 -10.31 8.40
N LYS A 132 20.28 -10.04 7.11
CA LYS A 132 19.97 -8.75 6.48
C LYS A 132 18.68 -8.86 5.71
N VAL A 133 17.69 -8.11 6.15
CA VAL A 133 16.33 -8.13 5.60
C VAL A 133 16.00 -6.78 4.95
N LEU A 134 15.39 -6.83 3.79
CA LEU A 134 14.78 -5.69 3.12
C LEU A 134 13.27 -5.92 3.06
N GLU A 135 12.48 -4.97 3.55
CA GLU A 135 11.05 -4.93 3.26
C GLU A 135 10.75 -3.80 2.27
N VAL A 136 10.08 -4.14 1.18
CA VAL A 136 9.56 -3.18 0.20
C VAL A 136 8.06 -2.98 0.42
N GLY A 137 7.62 -1.72 0.55
CA GLY A 137 6.25 -1.39 0.90
C GLY A 137 5.91 -1.73 2.36
N CYS A 138 6.75 -1.30 3.30
CA CYS A 138 6.62 -1.63 4.72
C CYS A 138 5.38 -1.02 5.42
N GLY A 139 4.69 -0.07 4.76
CA GLY A 139 3.56 0.63 5.35
C GLY A 139 3.95 1.28 6.69
N ASP A 140 3.15 1.06 7.71
CA ASP A 140 3.37 1.56 9.08
C ASP A 140 4.29 0.66 9.93
N ALA A 141 4.94 -0.34 9.33
CA ALA A 141 5.78 -1.37 9.95
C ALA A 141 5.04 -2.30 10.92
N SER A 142 3.76 -2.58 10.68
CA SER A 142 2.96 -3.48 11.54
C SER A 142 3.54 -4.88 11.63
N LEU A 143 4.20 -5.41 10.59
CA LEU A 143 4.92 -6.69 10.62
C LEU A 143 5.95 -6.73 11.75
N TRP A 144 6.69 -5.66 11.92
CA TRP A 144 7.79 -5.59 12.88
C TRP A 144 7.33 -5.19 14.28
N THR A 145 6.42 -4.22 14.38
CA THR A 145 5.92 -3.74 15.69
C THR A 145 5.17 -4.84 16.45
N GLN A 146 4.44 -5.70 15.75
CA GLN A 146 3.74 -6.83 16.39
C GLN A 146 4.68 -7.99 16.76
N ASN A 147 5.92 -8.00 16.28
CA ASN A 147 6.90 -9.04 16.52
C ASN A 147 8.21 -8.53 17.14
N ILE A 148 8.22 -7.30 17.67
CA ILE A 148 9.43 -6.58 18.08
C ILE A 148 10.32 -7.35 19.07
N ASP A 149 9.69 -8.08 20.00
CA ASP A 149 10.36 -8.88 21.03
C ASP A 149 10.91 -10.22 20.48
N ARG A 150 10.51 -10.59 19.26
CA ARG A 150 10.91 -11.84 18.58
C ARG A 150 12.06 -11.63 17.59
N ILE A 151 12.39 -10.37 17.28
CA ILE A 151 13.43 -10.03 16.31
C ILE A 151 14.80 -10.25 16.93
N PRO A 152 15.69 -11.08 16.32
CA PRO A 152 17.07 -11.25 16.77
C PRO A 152 17.80 -9.93 16.93
N ALA A 153 18.64 -9.82 17.97
CA ALA A 153 19.28 -8.56 18.36
C ALA A 153 20.30 -8.04 17.33
N ASP A 154 20.86 -8.94 16.52
CA ASP A 154 21.89 -8.67 15.53
C ASP A 154 21.36 -8.60 14.07
N MET A 155 20.04 -8.76 13.88
CA MET A 155 19.40 -8.55 12.58
C MET A 155 19.56 -7.10 12.10
N GLN A 156 19.65 -6.95 10.78
CA GLN A 156 19.70 -5.66 10.12
C GLN A 156 18.50 -5.55 9.15
N ILE A 157 17.57 -4.68 9.47
CA ILE A 157 16.29 -4.56 8.76
C ILE A 157 16.23 -3.21 8.07
N THR A 158 16.03 -3.22 6.77
CA THR A 158 15.81 -2.00 5.99
C THR A 158 14.32 -1.95 5.60
N LEU A 159 13.60 -0.97 6.14
CA LEU A 159 12.20 -0.72 5.84
C LEU A 159 12.09 0.33 4.75
N THR A 160 11.38 -0.02 3.67
CA THR A 160 11.21 0.91 2.55
C THR A 160 9.75 1.00 2.14
N ASP A 161 9.33 2.19 1.74
CA ASP A 161 8.02 2.44 1.14
C ASP A 161 8.15 3.57 0.12
N ILE A 162 7.31 3.57 -0.90
CA ILE A 162 7.26 4.67 -1.87
C ILE A 162 6.66 5.94 -1.24
N SER A 163 5.87 5.79 -0.19
CA SER A 163 5.24 6.87 0.56
C SER A 163 6.12 7.35 1.70
N TYR A 164 6.55 8.61 1.65
CA TYR A 164 7.23 9.25 2.77
C TYR A 164 6.41 9.21 4.07
N GLY A 165 5.07 9.38 3.96
CA GLY A 165 4.17 9.29 5.11
C GLY A 165 4.22 7.95 5.81
N MET A 166 4.26 6.84 5.04
CA MET A 166 4.40 5.48 5.59
C MET A 166 5.76 5.27 6.25
N VAL A 167 6.85 5.69 5.61
CA VAL A 167 8.20 5.60 6.20
C VAL A 167 8.31 6.38 7.51
N ARG A 168 7.71 7.57 7.57
CA ARG A 168 7.63 8.37 8.81
C ARG A 168 6.84 7.64 9.90
N ASP A 169 5.68 7.06 9.55
CA ASP A 169 4.83 6.36 10.50
C ASP A 169 5.51 5.06 10.97
N ALA A 170 6.20 4.33 10.08
CA ALA A 170 7.04 3.19 10.42
C ALA A 170 8.14 3.57 11.42
N THR A 171 8.86 4.68 11.15
CA THR A 171 9.92 5.19 12.06
C THR A 171 9.36 5.53 13.44
N ARG A 172 8.17 6.13 13.50
CA ARG A 172 7.51 6.47 14.77
C ARG A 172 7.05 5.22 15.52
N ASN A 173 6.50 4.24 14.82
CA ASN A 173 5.89 3.06 15.42
C ASN A 173 6.94 2.07 15.96
N VAL A 174 8.02 1.85 15.21
CA VAL A 174 9.15 0.98 15.63
C VAL A 174 10.07 1.71 16.62
N GLY A 175 10.34 3.00 16.35
CA GLY A 175 11.28 3.84 17.11
C GLY A 175 12.57 4.12 16.34
N ALA A 176 12.93 5.40 16.27
CA ALA A 176 14.13 5.86 15.57
C ALA A 176 15.45 5.42 16.23
N ASP A 177 15.40 5.02 17.49
CA ASP A 177 16.59 4.65 18.29
C ASP A 177 16.96 3.16 18.18
N ASP A 178 16.07 2.32 17.62
CA ASP A 178 16.35 0.90 17.43
C ASP A 178 17.33 0.68 16.27
N LYS A 179 18.56 0.35 16.62
CA LYS A 179 19.68 0.22 15.67
C LYS A 179 19.55 -0.96 14.71
N ARG A 180 18.59 -1.85 14.92
CA ARG A 180 18.30 -2.95 13.99
C ARG A 180 17.67 -2.42 12.70
N PHE A 181 17.03 -1.24 12.74
CA PHE A 181 16.23 -0.69 11.65
C PHE A 181 16.86 0.49 10.94
N THR A 182 16.70 0.53 9.65
CA THR A 182 16.93 1.69 8.79
C THR A 182 15.67 1.94 7.96
N TYR A 183 15.38 3.21 7.65
CA TYR A 183 14.14 3.64 7.01
C TYR A 183 14.46 4.46 5.77
N GLU A 184 13.88 4.10 4.62
CA GLU A 184 14.19 4.78 3.36
C GLU A 184 12.93 4.89 2.48
N VAL A 185 12.75 6.04 1.85
CA VAL A 185 11.75 6.18 0.79
C VAL A 185 12.32 5.58 -0.49
N MET A 186 11.64 4.56 -1.04
CA MET A 186 12.17 3.81 -2.18
C MET A 186 11.04 3.19 -3.01
N ASP A 187 11.23 3.21 -4.33
CA ASP A 187 10.36 2.52 -5.27
C ASP A 187 10.85 1.08 -5.48
N ALA A 188 9.95 0.10 -5.36
CA ALA A 188 10.24 -1.31 -5.58
C ALA A 188 10.75 -1.62 -7.00
N HIS A 189 10.40 -0.79 -8.00
CA HIS A 189 10.88 -0.94 -9.37
C HIS A 189 12.37 -0.60 -9.52
N ARG A 190 12.96 0.08 -8.55
CA ARG A 190 14.38 0.46 -8.57
C ARG A 190 14.96 0.54 -7.16
N LEU A 191 15.54 -0.54 -6.72
CA LEU A 191 16.16 -0.64 -5.42
C LEU A 191 17.61 -0.09 -5.49
N TYR A 192 17.86 1.06 -4.85
CA TYR A 192 19.19 1.66 -4.78
C TYR A 192 20.07 0.94 -3.74
N LYS A 193 20.15 -0.38 -3.86
CA LYS A 193 20.90 -1.28 -2.98
C LYS A 193 21.92 -2.09 -3.79
N PRO A 194 23.07 -2.47 -3.20
CA PRO A 194 24.05 -3.31 -3.88
C PRO A 194 23.48 -4.69 -4.24
N ASP A 195 24.05 -5.30 -5.26
CA ASP A 195 23.76 -6.69 -5.62
C ASP A 195 24.09 -7.63 -4.46
N ALA A 196 23.35 -8.71 -4.32
CA ALA A 196 23.60 -9.77 -3.35
C ALA A 196 23.85 -9.26 -1.91
N SER A 197 23.06 -8.31 -1.43
CA SER A 197 23.24 -7.65 -0.14
C SER A 197 22.28 -8.11 0.94
N TYR A 198 21.16 -8.74 0.59
CA TYR A 198 20.13 -9.19 1.52
C TYR A 198 19.95 -10.70 1.52
N ASP A 199 19.70 -11.24 2.71
CA ASP A 199 19.38 -12.66 2.91
C ASP A 199 17.91 -12.92 2.65
N CYS A 200 17.04 -11.99 3.05
CA CYS A 200 15.61 -12.04 2.85
C CYS A 200 15.08 -10.71 2.29
N VAL A 201 14.15 -10.77 1.35
CA VAL A 201 13.34 -9.64 0.92
C VAL A 201 11.87 -9.95 1.17
N ILE A 202 11.12 -8.98 1.70
CA ILE A 202 9.70 -9.11 2.00
C ILE A 202 8.93 -8.08 1.18
N ALA A 203 7.75 -8.49 0.67
CA ALA A 203 6.79 -7.61 0.02
C ALA A 203 5.37 -8.00 0.49
N ASP A 204 4.94 -7.47 1.65
CA ASP A 204 3.63 -7.79 2.22
C ASP A 204 2.54 -6.90 1.62
N HIS A 205 1.64 -7.47 0.83
CA HIS A 205 0.56 -6.79 0.10
C HIS A 205 1.04 -5.66 -0.84
N VAL A 206 2.10 -5.89 -1.61
CA VAL A 206 2.74 -4.86 -2.46
C VAL A 206 2.64 -5.18 -3.95
N LEU A 207 2.96 -6.41 -4.38
CA LEU A 207 3.20 -6.71 -5.79
C LEU A 207 2.03 -6.44 -6.72
N PHE A 208 0.80 -6.60 -6.26
CA PHE A 208 -0.39 -6.31 -7.05
C PHE A 208 -0.65 -4.79 -7.26
N TYR A 209 0.16 -3.92 -6.65
CA TYR A 209 0.15 -2.48 -6.93
C TYR A 209 1.27 -2.05 -7.88
N CYS A 210 2.17 -2.98 -8.24
CA CYS A 210 3.29 -2.67 -9.12
C CYS A 210 2.86 -2.84 -10.58
N ASP A 211 3.02 -1.81 -11.38
CA ASP A 211 2.66 -1.80 -12.80
C ASP A 211 3.62 -2.64 -13.67
N ASN A 212 4.86 -2.81 -13.22
CA ASN A 212 5.89 -3.59 -13.91
C ASN A 212 6.53 -4.64 -12.98
N LEU A 213 5.87 -5.80 -12.86
CA LEU A 213 6.34 -6.91 -12.03
C LEU A 213 7.70 -7.46 -12.49
N ASP A 214 8.00 -7.39 -13.80
CA ASP A 214 9.28 -7.87 -14.34
C ASP A 214 10.44 -7.01 -13.80
N ALA A 215 10.27 -5.70 -13.72
CA ALA A 215 11.26 -4.80 -13.13
C ALA A 215 11.43 -5.06 -11.62
N VAL A 216 10.32 -5.18 -10.88
CA VAL A 216 10.35 -5.43 -9.42
C VAL A 216 11.00 -6.77 -9.11
N CYS A 217 10.59 -7.87 -9.76
CA CYS A 217 11.16 -9.19 -9.52
C CYS A 217 12.66 -9.24 -9.89
N SER A 218 13.07 -8.54 -10.96
CA SER A 218 14.48 -8.44 -11.35
C SER A 218 15.32 -7.71 -10.30
N GLU A 219 14.83 -6.61 -9.76
CA GLU A 219 15.51 -5.85 -8.70
C GLU A 219 15.59 -6.65 -7.39
N ILE A 220 14.50 -7.32 -6.99
CA ILE A 220 14.50 -8.21 -5.82
C ILE A 220 15.51 -9.34 -6.01
N LEU A 221 15.49 -10.01 -7.16
CA LEU A 221 16.47 -11.05 -7.48
C LEU A 221 17.89 -10.52 -7.44
N ARG A 222 18.16 -9.31 -7.94
CA ARG A 222 19.48 -8.69 -7.95
C ARG A 222 20.01 -8.46 -6.54
N VAL A 223 19.21 -7.88 -5.65
CA VAL A 223 19.64 -7.53 -4.28
C VAL A 223 19.72 -8.74 -3.36
N LEU A 224 19.01 -9.83 -3.63
CA LEU A 224 19.10 -11.08 -2.88
C LEU A 224 20.47 -11.74 -3.08
N LYS A 225 21.04 -12.25 -2.00
CA LYS A 225 22.21 -13.13 -2.02
C LYS A 225 21.89 -14.47 -2.70
N PRO A 226 22.88 -15.22 -3.22
CA PRO A 226 22.68 -16.59 -3.61
C PRO A 226 22.09 -17.41 -2.46
N GLY A 227 20.99 -18.13 -2.71
CA GLY A 227 20.23 -18.87 -1.69
C GLY A 227 19.32 -18.00 -0.81
N GLY A 228 19.26 -16.69 -1.05
CA GLY A 228 18.35 -15.79 -0.35
C GLY A 228 16.89 -16.05 -0.69
N VAL A 229 16.01 -15.57 0.19
CA VAL A 229 14.57 -15.85 0.17
C VAL A 229 13.79 -14.57 -0.14
N PHE A 230 12.81 -14.69 -1.02
CA PHE A 230 11.78 -13.68 -1.23
C PHE A 230 10.45 -14.17 -0.68
N VAL A 231 9.86 -13.41 0.22
CA VAL A 231 8.52 -13.65 0.79
C VAL A 231 7.59 -12.55 0.32
N CYS A 232 6.52 -12.91 -0.39
CA CYS A 232 5.54 -11.92 -0.79
C CYS A 232 4.11 -12.43 -0.61
N SER A 233 3.27 -11.55 -0.09
CA SER A 233 1.87 -11.90 0.16
C SER A 233 0.94 -11.45 -0.94
N THR A 234 -0.16 -12.17 -1.07
CA THR A 234 -1.29 -11.83 -1.92
C THR A 234 -2.55 -12.61 -1.51
N TYR A 235 -3.58 -12.50 -2.30
CA TYR A 235 -4.87 -13.15 -2.07
C TYR A 235 -5.47 -13.69 -3.37
N SER A 236 -6.49 -14.54 -3.25
CA SER A 236 -7.21 -15.11 -4.40
C SER A 236 -8.41 -14.26 -4.81
N SER A 237 -9.00 -14.61 -5.93
CA SER A 237 -10.28 -14.07 -6.43
C SER A 237 -11.46 -14.26 -5.47
N ARG A 238 -11.35 -15.19 -4.49
CA ARG A 238 -12.40 -15.49 -3.51
C ARG A 238 -12.27 -14.69 -2.21
N HIS A 239 -11.15 -13.99 -2.04
CA HIS A 239 -10.91 -13.20 -0.83
C HIS A 239 -11.96 -12.11 -0.66
N MET A 240 -12.61 -12.06 0.51
CA MET A 240 -13.63 -11.06 0.87
C MET A 240 -14.86 -11.03 -0.08
N LYS A 241 -15.11 -12.09 -0.83
CA LYS A 241 -16.19 -12.12 -1.84
C LYS A 241 -17.57 -11.82 -1.27
N GLU A 242 -17.83 -12.22 0.00
CA GLU A 242 -19.12 -12.03 0.65
C GLU A 242 -19.44 -10.54 0.86
N ILE A 243 -18.44 -9.69 1.01
CA ILE A 243 -18.65 -8.23 1.08
C ILE A 243 -19.02 -7.67 -0.30
N ASN A 244 -18.39 -8.13 -1.37
CA ASN A 244 -18.80 -7.76 -2.73
C ASN A 244 -20.23 -8.23 -3.01
N ASP A 245 -20.57 -9.48 -2.67
CA ASP A 245 -21.90 -10.02 -2.83
C ASP A 245 -22.95 -9.24 -2.01
N LEU A 246 -22.58 -8.81 -0.81
CA LEU A 246 -23.44 -8.00 0.07
C LEU A 246 -23.80 -6.67 -0.58
N VAL A 247 -22.81 -5.92 -1.06
CA VAL A 247 -23.08 -4.60 -1.67
C VAL A 247 -23.81 -4.69 -2.99
N GLN A 248 -23.55 -5.71 -3.80
CA GLN A 248 -24.27 -5.96 -5.05
C GLN A 248 -25.73 -6.40 -4.82
N GLN A 249 -26.03 -7.07 -3.71
CA GLN A 249 -27.41 -7.34 -3.31
C GLN A 249 -28.16 -6.06 -2.89
N PHE A 250 -27.46 -5.05 -2.38
CA PHE A 250 -28.05 -3.75 -2.05
C PHE A 250 -28.27 -2.90 -3.30
N ASP A 251 -27.26 -2.84 -4.17
CA ASP A 251 -27.32 -2.15 -5.46
C ASP A 251 -26.27 -2.77 -6.40
N ASP A 252 -26.71 -3.37 -7.49
CA ASP A 252 -25.90 -4.16 -8.43
C ASP A 252 -24.86 -3.33 -9.21
N ARG A 253 -24.96 -2.01 -9.13
CA ARG A 253 -24.00 -1.06 -9.73
C ARG A 253 -22.80 -0.78 -8.84
N ILE A 254 -22.81 -1.24 -7.59
CA ILE A 254 -21.71 -0.98 -6.65
C ILE A 254 -20.54 -1.91 -6.97
N GLU A 255 -19.39 -1.28 -7.16
CA GLU A 255 -18.08 -1.91 -7.28
C GLU A 255 -17.18 -1.36 -6.16
N LEU A 256 -16.66 -2.22 -5.29
CA LEU A 256 -15.81 -1.83 -4.16
C LEU A 256 -14.36 -1.52 -4.57
N SER A 257 -13.94 -2.03 -5.73
CA SER A 257 -12.65 -1.73 -6.35
C SER A 257 -12.85 -1.58 -7.86
N ALA A 258 -12.24 -0.56 -8.43
CA ALA A 258 -12.21 -0.39 -9.88
C ALA A 258 -11.31 -1.44 -10.56
N GLU A 259 -10.43 -2.10 -9.79
CA GLU A 259 -9.44 -3.03 -10.28
C GLU A 259 -9.48 -4.33 -9.50
N ARG A 260 -9.27 -5.41 -10.23
CA ARG A 260 -9.11 -6.76 -9.68
C ARG A 260 -7.62 -7.02 -9.48
N LEU A 261 -7.07 -6.47 -8.40
CA LEU A 261 -5.63 -6.52 -8.13
C LEU A 261 -5.06 -7.94 -8.11
N TYR A 262 -5.86 -8.94 -7.72
CA TYR A 262 -5.46 -10.36 -7.79
C TYR A 262 -5.24 -10.88 -9.23
N GLU A 263 -5.78 -10.21 -10.25
CA GLU A 263 -5.50 -10.54 -11.65
C GLU A 263 -4.09 -10.11 -12.05
N GLN A 264 -3.57 -9.05 -11.44
CA GLN A 264 -2.21 -8.58 -11.67
C GLN A 264 -1.19 -9.46 -10.93
N PHE A 265 -1.39 -9.67 -9.63
CA PHE A 265 -0.60 -10.61 -8.82
C PHE A 265 -1.48 -11.23 -7.74
N GLY A 266 -1.92 -12.44 -7.96
CA GLY A 266 -2.81 -13.18 -7.08
C GLY A 266 -2.32 -14.59 -6.82
N LYS A 267 -3.04 -15.31 -5.97
CA LYS A 267 -2.76 -16.73 -5.69
C LYS A 267 -2.73 -17.58 -6.97
N GLU A 268 -3.61 -17.26 -7.92
CA GLU A 268 -3.82 -18.05 -9.13
C GLU A 268 -2.69 -17.91 -10.16
N ASN A 269 -1.99 -16.78 -10.18
CA ASN A 269 -0.96 -16.48 -11.19
C ASN A 269 0.44 -16.21 -10.60
N GLY A 270 0.55 -16.01 -9.29
CA GLY A 270 1.80 -15.61 -8.62
C GLY A 270 2.92 -16.62 -8.79
N GLU A 271 2.65 -17.93 -8.68
CA GLU A 271 3.65 -18.98 -8.88
C GLU A 271 4.25 -18.92 -10.30
N ALA A 272 3.41 -18.75 -11.32
CA ALA A 272 3.88 -18.66 -12.70
C ALA A 272 4.67 -17.37 -12.98
N ILE A 273 4.32 -16.27 -12.30
CA ILE A 273 5.04 -14.99 -12.41
C ILE A 273 6.41 -15.12 -11.75
N LEU A 274 6.46 -15.56 -10.50
CA LEU A 274 7.70 -15.68 -9.72
C LEU A 274 8.64 -16.76 -10.29
N GLY A 275 8.11 -17.86 -10.81
CA GLY A 275 8.87 -18.95 -11.41
C GLY A 275 9.68 -18.57 -12.66
N LYS A 276 9.48 -17.36 -13.22
CA LYS A 276 10.35 -16.80 -14.27
C LYS A 276 11.70 -16.34 -13.73
N TYR A 277 11.78 -16.03 -12.44
CA TYR A 277 12.94 -15.39 -11.79
C TYR A 277 13.58 -16.28 -10.73
N PHE A 278 12.78 -17.05 -10.00
CA PHE A 278 13.19 -17.85 -8.85
C PHE A 278 13.14 -19.35 -9.17
N GLY A 279 14.10 -20.10 -8.61
CA GLY A 279 14.22 -21.55 -8.89
C GLY A 279 13.18 -22.40 -8.16
N GLU A 280 12.78 -22.00 -6.97
CA GLU A 280 11.76 -22.65 -6.13
C GLU A 280 10.72 -21.62 -5.74
N VAL A 281 9.43 -21.93 -5.94
CA VAL A 281 8.32 -21.10 -5.49
C VAL A 281 7.29 -22.00 -4.81
N SER A 282 6.89 -21.65 -3.60
CA SER A 282 5.83 -22.36 -2.86
C SER A 282 4.79 -21.40 -2.35
N TRP A 283 3.52 -21.82 -2.32
CA TRP A 283 2.42 -21.08 -1.73
C TRP A 283 2.11 -21.62 -0.35
N HIS A 284 2.02 -20.72 0.64
CA HIS A 284 1.58 -21.00 1.99
C HIS A 284 0.32 -20.18 2.27
N GLY A 285 -0.78 -20.86 2.52
CA GLY A 285 -2.08 -20.24 2.79
C GLY A 285 -2.24 -19.88 4.26
N TYR A 286 -2.74 -18.70 4.54
CA TYR A 286 -3.19 -18.30 5.86
C TYR A 286 -4.65 -18.72 6.04
N GLU A 287 -4.88 -19.81 6.77
CA GLU A 287 -6.22 -20.33 6.99
C GLU A 287 -6.98 -19.47 8.00
N ASP A 288 -7.91 -18.65 7.52
CA ASP A 288 -8.70 -17.77 8.34
C ASP A 288 -10.08 -17.49 7.72
N GLU A 289 -11.01 -17.09 8.55
CA GLU A 289 -12.27 -16.44 8.17
C GLU A 289 -12.56 -15.29 9.14
N LEU A 290 -13.39 -14.34 8.71
CA LEU A 290 -13.90 -13.32 9.62
C LEU A 290 -15.33 -13.64 9.96
N VAL A 291 -15.71 -13.50 11.23
CA VAL A 291 -17.09 -13.66 11.70
C VAL A 291 -17.53 -12.35 12.35
N VAL A 292 -18.40 -11.61 11.67
CA VAL A 292 -18.79 -10.27 12.08
C VAL A 292 -20.25 -10.26 12.49
N GLU A 293 -20.51 -10.02 13.78
CA GLU A 293 -21.88 -9.98 14.35
C GLU A 293 -22.46 -8.56 14.38
N LYS A 294 -21.69 -7.55 14.06
CA LYS A 294 -22.07 -6.13 14.07
C LYS A 294 -22.01 -5.53 12.68
N ALA A 295 -22.96 -4.68 12.37
CA ALA A 295 -23.03 -4.04 11.06
C ALA A 295 -21.95 -2.97 10.87
N GLU A 296 -21.63 -2.24 11.93
CA GLU A 296 -20.77 -1.06 11.86
C GLU A 296 -19.37 -1.35 11.25
N PRO A 297 -18.63 -2.41 11.66
CA PRO A 297 -17.34 -2.73 11.04
C PRO A 297 -17.42 -3.06 9.55
N VAL A 298 -18.49 -3.73 9.12
CA VAL A 298 -18.72 -4.05 7.70
C VAL A 298 -19.02 -2.77 6.91
N ILE A 299 -19.83 -1.87 7.48
CA ILE A 299 -20.17 -0.58 6.86
C ILE A 299 -18.91 0.28 6.71
N GLU A 300 -18.10 0.39 7.77
CA GLU A 300 -16.83 1.13 7.76
C GLU A 300 -15.88 0.57 6.72
N TYR A 301 -15.75 -0.76 6.65
CA TYR A 301 -14.95 -1.41 5.61
C TYR A 301 -15.43 -1.04 4.21
N VAL A 302 -16.73 -1.19 3.92
CA VAL A 302 -17.32 -0.85 2.63
C VAL A 302 -17.07 0.60 2.27
N LEU A 303 -17.31 1.54 3.20
CA LEU A 303 -17.11 2.97 2.96
C LEU A 303 -15.62 3.35 2.79
N SER A 304 -14.71 2.56 3.34
CA SER A 304 -13.26 2.74 3.18
C SER A 304 -12.72 2.21 1.84
N CYS A 305 -13.55 1.49 1.07
CA CYS A 305 -13.15 0.99 -0.25
C CYS A 305 -13.08 2.12 -1.28
N HIS A 306 -12.39 1.83 -2.41
CA HIS A 306 -12.00 2.84 -3.41
C HIS A 306 -12.75 2.72 -4.73
N GLY A 307 -13.88 2.03 -4.70
CA GLY A 307 -14.78 1.89 -5.82
C GLY A 307 -15.77 3.06 -5.95
N ASN A 308 -16.93 2.75 -6.46
CA ASN A 308 -18.00 3.72 -6.67
C ASN A 308 -19.07 3.70 -5.55
N GLN A 309 -18.87 2.91 -4.48
CA GLN A 309 -19.85 2.65 -3.41
C GLN A 309 -20.40 3.91 -2.76
N ASN A 310 -19.57 4.93 -2.55
CA ASN A 310 -19.99 6.17 -1.90
C ASN A 310 -21.08 6.90 -2.70
N ARG A 311 -21.05 6.81 -4.03
CA ARG A 311 -22.06 7.40 -4.91
C ARG A 311 -23.46 6.81 -4.70
N TYR A 312 -23.55 5.54 -4.34
CA TYR A 312 -24.82 4.80 -4.22
C TYR A 312 -25.26 4.61 -2.77
N ILE A 313 -24.35 4.73 -1.81
CA ILE A 313 -24.61 4.47 -0.39
C ILE A 313 -24.88 5.74 0.40
N VAL A 314 -24.15 6.85 0.15
CA VAL A 314 -24.18 8.05 1.02
C VAL A 314 -25.59 8.59 1.19
N ASP A 315 -26.30 8.81 0.11
CA ASP A 315 -27.69 9.34 0.15
C ASP A 315 -28.71 8.32 0.69
N ARG A 316 -28.37 7.04 0.71
CA ARG A 316 -29.18 5.91 1.18
C ARG A 316 -28.58 5.24 2.42
N TYR A 317 -27.74 5.97 3.17
CA TYR A 317 -26.98 5.39 4.28
C TYR A 317 -27.84 4.66 5.32
N LYS A 318 -29.01 5.22 5.69
CA LYS A 318 -29.92 4.59 6.66
C LYS A 318 -30.49 3.26 6.14
N GLU A 319 -30.82 3.21 4.84
CA GLU A 319 -31.30 1.99 4.18
C GLU A 319 -30.19 0.93 4.12
N PHE A 320 -28.99 1.34 3.72
CA PHE A 320 -27.82 0.46 3.67
C PHE A 320 -27.46 -0.08 5.06
N ALA A 321 -27.41 0.77 6.08
CA ALA A 321 -27.12 0.34 7.44
C ALA A 321 -28.17 -0.66 7.99
N ALA A 322 -29.45 -0.45 7.71
CA ALA A 322 -30.50 -1.39 8.09
C ALA A 322 -30.36 -2.73 7.34
N PHE A 323 -30.00 -2.68 6.06
CA PHE A 323 -29.75 -3.85 5.24
C PHE A 323 -28.56 -4.67 5.77
N VAL A 324 -27.43 -4.01 6.06
CA VAL A 324 -26.23 -4.69 6.60
C VAL A 324 -26.54 -5.29 7.97
N ARG A 325 -27.25 -4.58 8.88
CA ARG A 325 -27.65 -5.12 10.18
C ARG A 325 -28.40 -6.43 10.06
N LYS A 326 -29.36 -6.50 9.14
CA LYS A 326 -30.12 -7.73 8.89
C LYS A 326 -29.22 -8.88 8.40
N LYS A 327 -28.16 -8.56 7.66
CA LYS A 327 -27.23 -9.57 7.10
C LYS A 327 -26.20 -10.03 8.13
N THR A 328 -25.88 -9.21 9.13
CA THR A 328 -24.94 -9.54 10.19
C THR A 328 -25.62 -10.20 11.40
N GLU A 329 -26.94 -10.24 11.46
CA GLU A 329 -27.68 -11.00 12.50
C GLU A 329 -27.32 -12.48 12.45
N GLY A 330 -26.73 -12.99 13.53
CA GLY A 330 -26.31 -14.40 13.63
C GLY A 330 -24.91 -14.71 13.08
N GLY A 331 -24.14 -13.68 12.75
CA GLY A 331 -22.76 -13.80 12.24
C GLY A 331 -22.69 -13.74 10.72
N PHE A 332 -21.97 -12.75 10.22
CA PHE A 332 -21.64 -12.62 8.80
C PHE A 332 -20.25 -13.21 8.56
N HIS A 333 -20.22 -14.35 7.88
CA HIS A 333 -19.00 -15.07 7.56
C HIS A 333 -18.36 -14.48 6.30
N ILE A 334 -17.07 -14.17 6.36
CA ILE A 334 -16.31 -13.58 5.28
C ILE A 334 -15.08 -14.41 5.01
N THR A 335 -14.93 -14.92 3.80
CA THR A 335 -13.79 -15.74 3.38
C THR A 335 -12.50 -14.92 3.35
N LYS A 336 -11.48 -15.39 4.07
CA LYS A 336 -10.09 -14.94 3.92
C LYS A 336 -9.29 -15.99 3.15
N ASP A 337 -9.03 -15.73 1.87
CA ASP A 337 -8.19 -16.62 1.04
C ASP A 337 -6.93 -15.82 0.63
N ALA A 338 -6.05 -15.65 1.59
CA ALA A 338 -4.78 -14.95 1.48
C ALA A 338 -3.62 -15.84 1.93
N GLY A 339 -2.40 -15.46 1.63
CA GLY A 339 -1.21 -16.20 2.00
C GLY A 339 0.05 -15.56 1.44
N VAL A 340 1.16 -16.27 1.55
CA VAL A 340 2.45 -15.86 1.03
C VAL A 340 2.99 -16.83 -0.01
N PHE A 341 3.70 -16.29 -0.98
CA PHE A 341 4.65 -17.05 -1.77
C PHE A 341 6.02 -16.96 -1.13
N ILE A 342 6.71 -18.07 -1.03
CA ILE A 342 8.11 -18.16 -0.65
C ILE A 342 8.90 -18.59 -1.88
N ALA A 343 9.82 -17.73 -2.33
CA ALA A 343 10.61 -17.94 -3.53
C ALA A 343 12.12 -17.90 -3.20
N ARG A 344 12.92 -18.82 -3.77
CA ARG A 344 14.36 -18.93 -3.51
C ARG A 344 15.18 -18.57 -4.75
N LYS A 345 16.20 -17.74 -4.51
CA LYS A 345 17.21 -17.40 -5.52
C LYS A 345 18.20 -18.52 -5.77
#